data_abc4c89c430edd165507964d651d5e78
#
_entry.id   abc4c89c430edd165507964d651d5e78
#
_cell.length_a   1.000
_cell.length_b   1.000
_cell.length_c   1.000
_cell.angle_alpha   90.00
_cell.angle_beta   90.00
_cell.angle_gamma   90.00
#
_symmetry.space_group_name_H-M   'P 1'
#
loop_
_entity.id
_entity.type
_entity.pdbx_description
1 polymer ?
#
loop_
_entity_poly.entity_id
_entity_poly.type
_entity_poly.pdbx_seq_one_letter_code
_entity_poly.pdbx_strand_id
1 'polypeptide(L)'
;MQRCSADQQNGALAVTGGRDIVPAINELLAMPFALRVATKDFHPRDHISFASNHPPPNNKPFVSKASIRNPLNPAETQETQLWPDHCVQGTPGAELLPELDSSKVDRIVEKGQDKRVEMYSAFADPFPSPCVKSDLADTLKDAGVTDVFVVGLAADYCVRFTALDAQKNGFKTWVIGEATKAVDPSSLDDVYKGYAAAGVTVIAKDDKQIQRVRELQIS
;
A
#
# COMPACT_ATOMS: atom_id res chain seq x y z
N MET A 1 -6.84 4.42 -2.50
CA MET A 1 -6.97 3.65 -3.76
C MET A 1 -6.95 4.59 -4.94
N GLN A 2 -6.14 4.28 -5.95
CA GLN A 2 -5.91 5.11 -7.13
C GLN A 2 -6.62 4.55 -8.37
N ARG A 3 -6.83 5.41 -9.36
CA ARG A 3 -7.51 5.01 -10.62
C ARG A 3 -6.73 3.94 -11.38
N CYS A 4 -5.39 3.99 -11.41
CA CYS A 4 -4.57 3.02 -12.13
C CYS A 4 -4.72 1.59 -11.61
N SER A 5 -4.97 1.40 -10.31
CA SER A 5 -5.05 0.08 -9.66
C SER A 5 -6.48 -0.40 -9.40
N ALA A 6 -7.48 0.46 -9.54
CA ALA A 6 -8.86 0.10 -9.23
C ALA A 6 -9.79 0.11 -10.45
N ASP A 7 -9.40 0.74 -11.56
CA ASP A 7 -10.22 0.86 -12.76
C ASP A 7 -9.92 -0.27 -13.76
N GLN A 8 -10.77 -1.29 -13.81
CA GLN A 8 -10.60 -2.43 -14.71
C GLN A 8 -10.66 -2.07 -16.21
N GLN A 9 -11.28 -0.95 -16.58
CA GLN A 9 -11.43 -0.56 -17.98
C GLN A 9 -10.27 0.31 -18.48
N ASN A 10 -9.64 1.10 -17.59
CA ASN A 10 -8.65 2.10 -17.98
C ASN A 10 -7.40 2.10 -17.10
N GLY A 11 -7.32 1.25 -16.07
CA GLY A 11 -6.17 1.18 -15.17
C GLY A 11 -5.10 0.24 -15.68
N ALA A 12 -3.88 0.72 -15.84
CA ALA A 12 -2.75 -0.09 -16.32
C ALA A 12 -2.38 -1.24 -15.37
N LEU A 13 -2.71 -1.11 -14.08
CA LEU A 13 -2.44 -2.11 -13.02
C LEU A 13 -3.74 -2.49 -12.29
N ALA A 14 -4.81 -2.73 -13.03
CA ALA A 14 -6.12 -2.98 -12.45
C ALA A 14 -6.18 -4.30 -11.68
N VAL A 15 -6.54 -4.20 -10.40
CA VAL A 15 -6.81 -5.36 -9.52
C VAL A 15 -8.28 -5.77 -9.68
N THR A 16 -8.52 -7.04 -9.94
CA THR A 16 -9.88 -7.58 -10.09
C THR A 16 -10.73 -7.33 -8.84
N GLY A 17 -11.89 -6.71 -9.01
CA GLY A 17 -12.77 -6.33 -7.90
C GLY A 17 -12.22 -5.17 -7.04
N GLY A 18 -11.23 -4.45 -7.52
CA GLY A 18 -10.63 -3.35 -6.76
C GLY A 18 -11.60 -2.24 -6.39
N ARG A 19 -12.61 -1.94 -7.22
CA ARG A 19 -13.66 -0.96 -6.89
C ARG A 19 -14.68 -1.47 -5.88
N ASP A 20 -14.87 -2.79 -5.77
CA ASP A 20 -15.90 -3.38 -4.91
C ASP A 20 -15.63 -3.13 -3.42
N ILE A 21 -14.39 -2.79 -3.06
CA ILE A 21 -14.03 -2.50 -1.66
C ILE A 21 -14.24 -1.03 -1.26
N VAL A 22 -14.54 -0.12 -2.20
CA VAL A 22 -14.72 1.31 -1.91
C VAL A 22 -15.82 1.57 -0.89
N PRO A 23 -17.01 0.93 -0.97
CA PRO A 23 -18.05 1.13 0.04
C PRO A 23 -17.58 0.78 1.46
N ALA A 24 -16.89 -0.35 1.62
CA ALA A 24 -16.35 -0.77 2.91
C ALA A 24 -15.29 0.22 3.44
N ILE A 25 -14.43 0.75 2.57
CA ILE A 25 -13.45 1.76 2.96
C ILE A 25 -14.13 3.07 3.37
N ASN A 26 -15.17 3.51 2.65
CA ASN A 26 -15.91 4.72 3.00
C ASN A 26 -16.66 4.59 4.36
N GLU A 27 -17.19 3.39 4.64
CA GLU A 27 -17.75 3.09 5.98
C GLU A 27 -16.68 3.26 7.08
N LEU A 28 -15.47 2.75 6.86
CA LEU A 28 -14.34 2.88 7.78
C LEU A 28 -13.89 4.34 7.91
N LEU A 29 -13.77 5.07 6.81
CA LEU A 29 -13.39 6.49 6.83
C LEU A 29 -14.37 7.36 7.62
N ALA A 30 -15.64 6.93 7.74
CA ALA A 30 -16.64 7.63 8.53
C ALA A 30 -16.53 7.37 10.05
N MET A 31 -15.72 6.39 10.48
CA MET A 31 -15.55 6.06 11.90
C MET A 31 -14.59 7.03 12.60
N PRO A 32 -14.66 7.16 13.93
CA PRO A 32 -13.86 8.10 14.72
C PRO A 32 -12.40 7.61 14.94
N PHE A 33 -11.69 7.29 13.85
CA PHE A 33 -10.26 7.04 13.93
C PHE A 33 -9.52 8.33 14.33
N ALA A 34 -8.46 8.20 15.11
CA ALA A 34 -7.61 9.33 15.50
C ALA A 34 -6.91 9.96 14.28
N LEU A 35 -6.55 9.16 13.28
CA LEU A 35 -5.93 9.62 12.03
C LEU A 35 -6.33 8.70 10.88
N ARG A 36 -6.69 9.29 9.73
CA ARG A 36 -7.00 8.60 8.48
C ARG A 36 -5.97 8.98 7.43
N VAL A 37 -5.15 8.01 7.04
CA VAL A 37 -4.07 8.22 6.08
C VAL A 37 -4.39 7.51 4.79
N ALA A 38 -4.39 8.24 3.67
CA ALA A 38 -4.37 7.64 2.36
C ALA A 38 -2.92 7.52 1.88
N THR A 39 -2.58 6.38 1.28
CA THR A 39 -1.32 6.21 0.59
C THR A 39 -1.55 6.11 -0.90
N LYS A 40 -0.68 6.67 -1.71
CA LYS A 40 -0.74 6.56 -3.16
C LYS A 40 0.65 6.41 -3.75
N ASP A 41 0.74 5.61 -4.82
CA ASP A 41 1.92 5.57 -5.66
C ASP A 41 2.03 6.86 -6.45
N PHE A 42 3.22 7.40 -6.54
CA PHE A 42 3.46 8.67 -7.24
C PHE A 42 4.80 8.61 -7.97
N HIS A 43 4.84 7.77 -9.01
CA HIS A 43 6.06 7.41 -9.72
C HIS A 43 6.47 8.42 -10.78
N PRO A 44 7.75 8.79 -10.88
CA PRO A 44 8.27 9.48 -12.05
C PRO A 44 8.23 8.55 -13.27
N ARG A 45 8.22 9.12 -14.49
CA ARG A 45 8.11 8.35 -15.75
C ARG A 45 9.23 7.34 -15.98
N ASP A 46 10.41 7.62 -15.43
CA ASP A 46 11.61 6.77 -15.53
C ASP A 46 11.81 5.89 -14.29
N HIS A 47 10.73 5.53 -13.58
CA HIS A 47 10.79 4.68 -12.39
C HIS A 47 11.28 3.27 -12.71
N ILE A 48 12.15 2.73 -11.85
CA ILE A 48 12.82 1.44 -12.07
C ILE A 48 11.86 0.24 -12.12
N SER A 49 10.69 0.32 -11.52
CA SER A 49 9.70 -0.77 -11.56
C SER A 49 8.91 -0.85 -12.86
N PHE A 50 9.03 0.12 -13.77
CA PHE A 50 8.31 0.08 -15.03
C PHE A 50 9.04 -0.77 -16.06
N ALA A 51 8.34 -1.77 -16.59
CA ALA A 51 8.90 -2.67 -17.60
C ALA A 51 9.36 -1.93 -18.86
N SER A 52 8.70 -0.84 -19.22
CA SER A 52 9.04 0.03 -20.34
C SER A 52 10.45 0.65 -20.24
N ASN A 53 10.97 0.79 -19.03
CA ASN A 53 12.30 1.38 -18.76
C ASN A 53 13.44 0.36 -18.81
N HIS A 54 13.15 -0.91 -19.14
CA HIS A 54 14.12 -1.99 -19.24
C HIS A 54 14.30 -2.50 -20.67
N PRO A 55 15.51 -2.97 -21.05
CA PRO A 55 15.73 -3.51 -22.38
C PRO A 55 15.13 -4.92 -22.55
N PRO A 56 14.70 -5.29 -23.78
CA PRO A 56 14.37 -6.67 -24.08
C PRO A 56 15.55 -7.63 -23.82
N PRO A 57 15.30 -8.90 -23.45
CA PRO A 57 13.97 -9.54 -23.29
C PRO A 57 13.34 -9.35 -21.91
N ASN A 58 14.01 -8.65 -20.98
CA ASN A 58 13.62 -8.53 -19.56
C ASN A 58 12.72 -7.31 -19.28
N ASN A 59 11.77 -7.06 -20.18
CA ASN A 59 10.87 -5.90 -20.11
C ASN A 59 9.39 -6.28 -20.20
N LYS A 60 9.04 -7.47 -19.71
CA LYS A 60 7.65 -7.96 -19.75
C LYS A 60 6.95 -7.66 -18.41
N PRO A 61 5.92 -6.81 -18.40
CA PRO A 61 5.14 -6.55 -17.20
C PRO A 61 4.58 -7.84 -16.60
N PHE A 62 4.52 -7.93 -15.27
CA PHE A 62 4.05 -9.08 -14.48
C PHE A 62 4.90 -10.37 -14.59
N VAL A 63 5.90 -10.40 -15.47
CA VAL A 63 6.73 -11.59 -15.74
C VAL A 63 8.18 -11.33 -15.36
N SER A 64 8.75 -10.23 -15.88
CA SER A 64 10.15 -9.89 -15.65
C SER A 64 10.37 -9.30 -14.27
N LYS A 65 11.58 -9.46 -13.77
CA LYS A 65 12.04 -8.86 -12.52
C LYS A 65 13.29 -8.05 -12.75
N ALA A 66 13.52 -7.05 -11.91
CA ALA A 66 14.75 -6.28 -11.86
C ALA A 66 15.43 -6.45 -10.51
N SER A 67 16.76 -6.55 -10.52
CA SER A 67 17.56 -6.44 -9.30
C SER A 67 17.86 -4.96 -9.05
N ILE A 68 17.31 -4.43 -7.97
CA ILE A 68 17.51 -3.06 -7.53
C ILE A 68 18.64 -3.04 -6.51
N ARG A 69 19.59 -2.15 -6.70
CA ARG A 69 20.69 -1.93 -5.77
C ARG A 69 20.39 -0.73 -4.88
N ASN A 70 20.63 -0.86 -3.57
CA ASN A 70 20.47 0.26 -2.65
C ASN A 70 21.42 1.40 -3.01
N PRO A 71 20.91 2.61 -3.32
CA PRO A 71 21.75 3.76 -3.68
C PRO A 71 22.73 4.20 -2.59
N LEU A 72 22.41 3.93 -1.30
CA LEU A 72 23.25 4.31 -0.16
C LEU A 72 24.17 3.16 0.31
N ASN A 73 23.83 1.92 -0.03
CA ASN A 73 24.64 0.74 0.31
C ASN A 73 24.64 -0.26 -0.85
N PRO A 74 25.57 -0.16 -1.81
CA PRO A 74 25.60 -1.01 -2.99
C PRO A 74 25.74 -2.52 -2.74
N ALA A 75 26.06 -2.93 -1.51
CA ALA A 75 26.10 -4.34 -1.10
C ALA A 75 24.69 -4.92 -0.89
N GLU A 76 23.69 -4.07 -0.67
CA GLU A 76 22.29 -4.47 -0.52
C GLU A 76 21.60 -4.46 -1.89
N THR A 77 20.95 -5.58 -2.23
CA THR A 77 20.14 -5.71 -3.44
C THR A 77 18.77 -6.29 -3.12
N GLN A 78 17.75 -5.89 -3.87
CA GLN A 78 16.39 -6.42 -3.80
C GLN A 78 15.88 -6.77 -5.20
N GLU A 79 15.16 -7.88 -5.31
CA GLU A 79 14.39 -8.19 -6.50
C GLU A 79 13.05 -7.48 -6.45
N THR A 80 12.68 -6.81 -7.55
CA THR A 80 11.33 -6.27 -7.71
C THR A 80 10.67 -6.82 -8.96
N GLN A 81 9.36 -7.01 -8.90
CA GLN A 81 8.53 -7.30 -10.05
C GLN A 81 8.49 -6.09 -10.98
N LEU A 82 8.55 -6.31 -12.30
CA LEU A 82 8.31 -5.24 -13.26
C LEU A 82 6.82 -5.13 -13.60
N TRP A 83 6.36 -3.90 -13.59
CA TRP A 83 4.97 -3.52 -13.78
C TRP A 83 4.77 -2.75 -15.09
N PRO A 84 3.54 -2.67 -15.62
CA PRO A 84 3.23 -1.66 -16.61
C PRO A 84 3.36 -0.27 -16.00
N ASP A 85 3.52 0.76 -16.81
CA ASP A 85 3.54 2.15 -16.37
C ASP A 85 2.21 2.47 -15.66
N HIS A 86 2.29 2.85 -14.39
CA HIS A 86 1.11 3.09 -13.56
C HIS A 86 1.36 4.23 -12.59
N CYS A 87 0.30 4.87 -12.13
CA CYS A 87 0.35 5.93 -11.12
C CYS A 87 1.44 6.97 -11.37
N VAL A 88 1.65 7.31 -12.64
CA VAL A 88 2.67 8.28 -13.07
C VAL A 88 2.29 9.67 -12.59
N GLN A 89 3.25 10.37 -12.00
CA GLN A 89 3.11 11.75 -11.50
C GLN A 89 2.46 12.67 -12.54
N GLY A 90 1.49 13.46 -12.08
CA GLY A 90 0.77 14.43 -12.94
C GLY A 90 -0.22 13.80 -13.94
N THR A 91 -0.50 12.50 -13.84
CA THR A 91 -1.51 11.85 -14.68
C THR A 91 -2.76 11.48 -13.88
N PRO A 92 -3.92 11.35 -14.54
CA PRO A 92 -5.15 10.92 -13.88
C PRO A 92 -5.04 9.55 -13.19
N GLY A 93 -4.15 8.66 -13.66
CA GLY A 93 -3.89 7.35 -13.04
C GLY A 93 -3.34 7.46 -11.61
N ALA A 94 -2.60 8.51 -11.30
CA ALA A 94 -2.05 8.76 -9.96
C ALA A 94 -3.09 9.35 -8.98
N GLU A 95 -4.28 9.74 -9.45
CA GLU A 95 -5.31 10.32 -8.60
C GLU A 95 -6.08 9.25 -7.81
N LEU A 96 -6.60 9.63 -6.65
CA LEU A 96 -7.52 8.80 -5.89
C LEU A 96 -8.82 8.60 -6.67
N LEU A 97 -9.50 7.47 -6.42
CA LEU A 97 -10.82 7.23 -7.00
C LEU A 97 -11.80 8.31 -6.56
N PRO A 98 -12.63 8.83 -7.48
CA PRO A 98 -13.62 9.85 -7.14
C PRO A 98 -14.71 9.33 -6.21
N GLU A 99 -14.96 8.02 -6.18
CA GLU A 99 -15.93 7.38 -5.29
C GLU A 99 -15.39 7.18 -3.86
N LEU A 100 -14.09 7.36 -3.64
CA LEU A 100 -13.51 7.34 -2.30
C LEU A 100 -13.80 8.69 -1.62
N ASP A 101 -14.36 8.64 -0.41
CA ASP A 101 -14.62 9.84 0.40
C ASP A 101 -13.30 10.44 0.94
N SER A 102 -12.52 11.00 0.02
CA SER A 102 -11.22 11.59 0.33
C SER A 102 -11.32 12.86 1.21
N SER A 103 -12.53 13.44 1.36
CA SER A 103 -12.74 14.58 2.27
C SER A 103 -12.52 14.22 3.75
N LYS A 104 -12.57 12.92 4.07
CA LYS A 104 -12.32 12.39 5.41
C LYS A 104 -10.87 11.97 5.65
N VAL A 105 -10.01 12.08 4.64
CA VAL A 105 -8.59 11.75 4.76
C VAL A 105 -7.86 12.93 5.38
N ASP A 106 -7.18 12.68 6.50
CA ASP A 106 -6.43 13.71 7.23
C ASP A 106 -5.06 13.94 6.60
N ARG A 107 -4.48 12.90 5.96
CA ARG A 107 -3.13 12.96 5.35
C ARG A 107 -3.01 12.04 4.14
N ILE A 108 -2.23 12.49 3.16
CA ILE A 108 -1.82 11.68 2.01
C ILE A 108 -0.30 11.44 2.09
N VAL A 109 0.11 10.18 1.94
CA VAL A 109 1.51 9.76 1.79
C VAL A 109 1.74 9.35 0.34
N GLU A 110 2.54 10.10 -0.38
CA GLU A 110 2.97 9.78 -1.73
C GLU A 110 4.26 8.97 -1.68
N LYS A 111 4.24 7.75 -2.20
CA LYS A 111 5.37 6.81 -2.16
C LYS A 111 5.89 6.44 -3.55
N GLY A 112 7.09 5.86 -3.61
CA GLY A 112 7.72 5.47 -4.88
C GLY A 112 8.10 6.65 -5.76
N GLN A 113 8.54 7.76 -5.15
CA GLN A 113 8.97 8.97 -5.86
C GLN A 113 10.44 8.92 -6.29
N ASP A 114 11.27 8.10 -5.65
CA ASP A 114 12.66 7.90 -6.08
C ASP A 114 12.69 6.86 -7.21
N LYS A 115 13.08 7.30 -8.40
CA LYS A 115 13.12 6.45 -9.59
C LYS A 115 14.06 5.23 -9.49
N ARG A 116 14.96 5.21 -8.53
CA ARG A 116 16.00 4.18 -8.38
C ARG A 116 15.58 3.00 -7.53
N VAL A 117 14.49 3.13 -6.76
CA VAL A 117 14.06 2.11 -5.80
C VAL A 117 12.55 1.93 -5.81
N GLU A 118 12.10 0.70 -5.58
CA GLU A 118 10.67 0.41 -5.37
C GLU A 118 10.30 0.62 -3.91
N MET A 119 9.11 1.12 -3.66
CA MET A 119 8.59 1.37 -2.31
C MET A 119 7.13 0.92 -2.21
N TYR A 120 6.90 -0.35 -1.89
CA TYR A 120 5.55 -0.87 -1.65
C TYR A 120 4.96 -0.38 -0.34
N SER A 121 5.77 -0.37 0.73
CA SER A 121 5.36 0.10 2.05
C SER A 121 5.12 1.60 2.07
N ALA A 122 4.15 2.04 2.88
CA ALA A 122 3.96 3.45 3.19
C ALA A 122 5.05 4.02 4.12
N PHE A 123 5.88 3.17 4.74
CA PHE A 123 6.90 3.57 5.70
C PHE A 123 8.29 3.75 5.11
N ALA A 124 8.76 2.76 4.33
CA ALA A 124 10.12 2.78 3.78
C ALA A 124 10.25 1.89 2.54
N ASP A 125 11.34 2.04 1.79
CA ASP A 125 11.77 1.09 0.79
C ASP A 125 12.20 -0.25 1.44
N PRO A 126 12.34 -1.35 0.64
CA PRO A 126 12.51 -2.70 1.19
C PRO A 126 13.93 -3.03 1.64
N PHE A 127 14.89 -2.12 1.57
CA PHE A 127 16.25 -2.43 1.98
C PHE A 127 16.41 -2.54 3.51
N PRO A 128 17.31 -3.39 4.00
CA PRO A 128 17.65 -3.44 5.44
C PRO A 128 18.08 -2.09 5.99
N SER A 129 18.82 -1.30 5.18
CA SER A 129 19.18 0.09 5.44
C SER A 129 18.42 1.00 4.47
N PRO A 130 17.15 1.36 4.74
CA PRO A 130 16.33 2.08 3.79
C PRO A 130 16.94 3.42 3.37
N CYS A 131 16.98 3.69 2.06
CA CYS A 131 17.42 4.97 1.52
C CYS A 131 16.27 5.98 1.37
N VAL A 132 15.03 5.49 1.30
CA VAL A 132 13.82 6.31 1.25
C VAL A 132 12.89 5.90 2.39
N LYS A 133 12.51 6.87 3.22
CA LYS A 133 11.54 6.71 4.30
C LYS A 133 10.52 7.83 4.25
N SER A 134 9.27 7.51 4.57
CA SER A 134 8.30 8.53 4.91
C SER A 134 8.40 8.89 6.40
N ASP A 135 7.75 9.97 6.77
CA ASP A 135 7.59 10.37 8.17
C ASP A 135 6.35 9.74 8.84
N LEU A 136 5.74 8.73 8.20
CA LEU A 136 4.48 8.13 8.68
C LEU A 136 4.62 7.53 10.08
N ALA A 137 5.73 6.86 10.36
CA ALA A 137 5.95 6.26 11.69
C ALA A 137 5.96 7.31 12.81
N ASP A 138 6.63 8.43 12.58
CA ASP A 138 6.69 9.54 13.55
C ASP A 138 5.33 10.23 13.66
N THR A 139 4.67 10.50 12.52
CA THR A 139 3.31 11.04 12.48
C THR A 139 2.32 10.22 13.32
N LEU A 140 2.34 8.87 13.19
CA LEU A 140 1.46 8.00 13.94
C LEU A 140 1.79 8.00 15.44
N LYS A 141 3.08 8.00 15.80
CA LYS A 141 3.53 8.07 17.20
C LYS A 141 3.17 9.39 17.85
N ASP A 142 3.39 10.50 17.16
CA ASP A 142 3.07 11.85 17.64
C ASP A 142 1.56 12.03 17.86
N ALA A 143 0.75 11.36 17.05
CA ALA A 143 -0.71 11.28 17.22
C ALA A 143 -1.16 10.29 18.30
N GLY A 144 -0.25 9.62 19.01
CA GLY A 144 -0.56 8.64 20.06
C GLY A 144 -1.21 7.36 19.54
N VAL A 145 -1.04 7.03 18.25
CA VAL A 145 -1.62 5.83 17.64
C VAL A 145 -0.97 4.58 18.21
N THR A 146 -1.79 3.63 18.63
CA THR A 146 -1.36 2.30 19.11
C THR A 146 -1.75 1.18 18.16
N ASP A 147 -2.85 1.34 17.45
CA ASP A 147 -3.45 0.33 16.57
C ASP A 147 -3.56 0.89 15.14
N VAL A 148 -3.07 0.14 14.15
CA VAL A 148 -3.12 0.51 12.72
C VAL A 148 -4.00 -0.49 11.98
N PHE A 149 -4.99 0.02 11.27
CA PHE A 149 -5.88 -0.75 10.40
C PHE A 149 -5.53 -0.48 8.95
N VAL A 150 -5.13 -1.52 8.22
CA VAL A 150 -4.68 -1.40 6.83
C VAL A 150 -5.73 -1.94 5.89
N VAL A 151 -6.07 -1.16 4.87
CA VAL A 151 -7.08 -1.48 3.84
C VAL A 151 -6.60 -1.01 2.46
N GLY A 152 -7.26 -1.47 1.41
CA GLY A 152 -7.00 -1.00 0.05
C GLY A 152 -6.33 -2.03 -0.86
N LEU A 153 -5.53 -1.58 -1.80
CA LEU A 153 -4.89 -2.38 -2.83
C LEU A 153 -3.34 -2.27 -2.75
N ALA A 154 -2.61 -3.35 -2.98
CA ALA A 154 -3.08 -4.71 -3.08
C ALA A 154 -2.65 -5.51 -1.85
N ALA A 155 -3.48 -6.51 -1.45
CA ALA A 155 -3.27 -7.31 -0.24
C ALA A 155 -1.93 -8.05 -0.22
N ASP A 156 -1.41 -8.43 -1.38
CA ASP A 156 -0.15 -9.15 -1.61
C ASP A 156 1.07 -8.21 -1.81
N TYR A 157 0.85 -6.90 -2.00
CA TYR A 157 1.90 -5.89 -2.20
C TYR A 157 1.78 -4.73 -1.20
N CYS A 158 1.27 -3.58 -1.60
CA CYS A 158 1.32 -2.34 -0.79
C CYS A 158 0.67 -2.50 0.58
N VAL A 159 -0.48 -3.18 0.68
CA VAL A 159 -1.14 -3.50 1.95
C VAL A 159 -0.25 -4.39 2.80
N ARG A 160 0.33 -5.45 2.20
CA ARG A 160 1.23 -6.38 2.88
C ARG A 160 2.44 -5.68 3.47
N PHE A 161 3.20 -4.98 2.64
CA PHE A 161 4.43 -4.34 3.08
C PHE A 161 4.15 -3.24 4.11
N THR A 162 3.07 -2.48 3.94
CA THR A 162 2.66 -1.46 4.91
C THR A 162 2.26 -2.08 6.25
N ALA A 163 1.50 -3.18 6.24
CA ALA A 163 1.09 -3.86 7.48
C ALA A 163 2.28 -4.47 8.23
N LEU A 164 3.21 -5.10 7.51
CA LEU A 164 4.44 -5.66 8.10
C LEU A 164 5.32 -4.57 8.71
N ASP A 165 5.48 -3.45 8.02
CA ASP A 165 6.28 -2.34 8.55
C ASP A 165 5.58 -1.60 9.70
N ALA A 166 4.25 -1.49 9.69
CA ALA A 166 3.51 -0.97 10.84
C ALA A 166 3.79 -1.81 12.09
N GLN A 167 3.70 -3.15 11.96
CA GLN A 167 4.02 -4.08 13.05
C GLN A 167 5.48 -3.94 13.51
N LYS A 168 6.43 -3.86 12.57
CA LYS A 168 7.86 -3.68 12.84
C LYS A 168 8.15 -2.35 13.56
N ASN A 169 7.34 -1.31 13.32
CA ASN A 169 7.44 -0.01 14.00
C ASN A 169 6.75 0.01 15.38
N GLY A 170 6.20 -1.14 15.84
CA GLY A 170 5.63 -1.33 17.17
C GLY A 170 4.12 -1.08 17.27
N PHE A 171 3.41 -0.90 16.16
CA PHE A 171 1.96 -0.75 16.18
C PHE A 171 1.27 -2.12 16.18
N LYS A 172 0.18 -2.27 16.94
CA LYS A 172 -0.75 -3.39 16.75
C LYS A 172 -1.40 -3.24 15.38
N THR A 173 -1.21 -4.23 14.53
CA THR A 173 -1.58 -4.08 13.11
C THR A 173 -2.67 -5.08 12.71
N TRP A 174 -3.69 -4.53 12.08
CA TRP A 174 -4.87 -5.24 11.62
C TRP A 174 -5.05 -5.01 10.11
N VAL A 175 -5.38 -6.06 9.38
CA VAL A 175 -5.79 -5.98 7.96
C VAL A 175 -7.26 -6.36 7.89
N ILE A 176 -8.11 -5.53 7.27
CA ILE A 176 -9.53 -5.80 7.14
C ILE A 176 -9.76 -6.54 5.81
N GLY A 177 -10.05 -7.85 5.88
CA GLY A 177 -10.09 -8.73 4.72
C GLY A 177 -11.07 -8.27 3.63
N GLU A 178 -12.29 -7.86 4.00
CA GLU A 178 -13.32 -7.41 3.05
C GLU A 178 -13.01 -6.04 2.42
N ALA A 179 -12.06 -5.30 2.99
CA ALA A 179 -11.61 -4.00 2.49
C ALA A 179 -10.28 -4.07 1.75
N THR A 180 -9.86 -5.27 1.30
CA THR A 180 -8.67 -5.48 0.47
C THR A 180 -8.95 -6.41 -0.72
N LYS A 181 -8.11 -6.32 -1.76
CA LYS A 181 -8.03 -7.28 -2.87
C LYS A 181 -6.56 -7.50 -3.23
N ALA A 182 -6.23 -8.70 -3.71
CA ALA A 182 -4.88 -9.07 -4.18
C ALA A 182 -4.76 -8.93 -5.69
N VAL A 183 -3.56 -8.69 -6.18
CA VAL A 183 -3.21 -8.81 -7.61
C VAL A 183 -3.34 -10.27 -8.04
N ASP A 184 -2.80 -11.19 -7.21
CA ASP A 184 -2.97 -12.63 -7.39
C ASP A 184 -3.80 -13.20 -6.22
N PRO A 185 -5.11 -13.45 -6.43
CA PRO A 185 -5.98 -14.03 -5.40
C PRO A 185 -5.52 -15.42 -4.91
N SER A 186 -4.78 -16.18 -5.73
CA SER A 186 -4.28 -17.50 -5.34
C SER A 186 -3.18 -17.45 -4.30
N SER A 187 -2.52 -16.30 -4.14
CA SER A 187 -1.46 -16.06 -3.15
C SER A 187 -1.99 -15.73 -1.75
N LEU A 188 -3.29 -15.47 -1.57
CA LEU A 188 -3.84 -14.90 -0.33
C LEU A 188 -3.60 -15.78 0.91
N ASP A 189 -3.69 -17.12 0.77
CA ASP A 189 -3.44 -18.02 1.90
C ASP A 189 -2.01 -17.87 2.43
N ASP A 190 -1.02 -17.76 1.53
CA ASP A 190 0.38 -17.59 1.93
C ASP A 190 0.67 -16.16 2.41
N VAL A 191 0.00 -15.16 1.86
CA VAL A 191 0.03 -13.78 2.37
C VAL A 191 -0.48 -13.74 3.80
N TYR A 192 -1.61 -14.38 4.11
CA TYR A 192 -2.19 -14.40 5.45
C TYR A 192 -1.36 -15.20 6.46
N LYS A 193 -0.74 -16.30 6.03
CA LYS A 193 0.28 -16.99 6.87
C LYS A 193 1.46 -16.07 7.19
N GLY A 194 1.93 -15.31 6.20
CA GLY A 194 3.01 -14.32 6.38
C GLY A 194 2.62 -13.21 7.35
N TYR A 195 1.37 -12.71 7.29
CA TYR A 195 0.85 -11.76 8.27
C TYR A 195 0.87 -12.35 9.68
N ALA A 196 0.31 -13.53 9.87
CA ALA A 196 0.24 -14.19 11.18
C ALA A 196 1.64 -14.42 11.78
N ALA A 197 2.60 -14.86 10.96
CA ALA A 197 3.99 -15.07 11.39
C ALA A 197 4.68 -13.78 11.84
N ALA A 198 4.27 -12.63 11.30
CA ALA A 198 4.79 -11.31 11.66
C ALA A 198 3.98 -10.62 12.77
N GLY A 199 2.92 -11.24 13.29
CA GLY A 199 2.06 -10.64 14.31
C GLY A 199 1.01 -9.67 13.80
N VAL A 200 0.77 -9.64 12.48
CA VAL A 200 -0.35 -8.92 11.85
C VAL A 200 -1.58 -9.82 11.84
N THR A 201 -2.73 -9.29 12.22
CA THR A 201 -3.97 -10.05 12.27
C THR A 201 -4.93 -9.62 11.16
N VAL A 202 -5.44 -10.57 10.40
CA VAL A 202 -6.54 -10.31 9.45
C VAL A 202 -7.86 -10.45 10.19
N ILE A 203 -8.72 -9.43 10.07
CA ILE A 203 -10.02 -9.35 10.75
C ILE A 203 -11.14 -9.06 9.75
N ALA A 204 -12.35 -9.36 10.16
CA ALA A 204 -13.56 -8.95 9.46
C ALA A 204 -13.92 -7.48 9.79
N LYS A 205 -14.72 -6.84 8.94
CA LYS A 205 -15.16 -5.44 9.15
C LYS A 205 -16.11 -5.27 10.35
N ASP A 206 -16.67 -6.36 10.86
CA ASP A 206 -17.52 -6.39 12.06
C ASP A 206 -16.81 -6.95 13.30
N ASP A 207 -15.47 -7.14 13.23
CA ASP A 207 -14.67 -7.60 14.35
C ASP A 207 -14.76 -6.65 15.55
N LYS A 208 -14.56 -7.22 16.74
CA LYS A 208 -14.58 -6.46 18.02
C LYS A 208 -13.62 -5.27 18.04
N GLN A 209 -12.51 -5.32 17.31
CA GLN A 209 -11.57 -4.20 17.23
C GLN A 209 -12.17 -3.01 16.46
N ILE A 210 -12.96 -3.29 15.41
CA ILE A 210 -13.70 -2.26 14.67
C ILE A 210 -14.87 -1.74 15.50
N GLN A 211 -15.58 -2.62 16.24
CA GLN A 211 -16.63 -2.18 17.17
C GLN A 211 -16.05 -1.22 18.24
N ARG A 212 -14.89 -1.54 18.80
CA ARG A 212 -14.19 -0.64 19.72
C ARG A 212 -13.92 0.74 19.14
N VAL A 213 -13.53 0.82 17.85
CA VAL A 213 -13.33 2.11 17.17
C VAL A 213 -14.67 2.88 17.06
N ARG A 214 -15.77 2.19 16.72
CA ARG A 214 -17.10 2.84 16.64
C ARG A 214 -17.56 3.44 17.96
N GLU A 215 -17.15 2.84 19.07
CA GLU A 215 -17.53 3.27 20.44
C GLU A 215 -16.64 4.41 20.96
N LEU A 216 -15.55 4.77 20.26
CA LEU A 216 -14.75 5.92 20.63
C LEU A 216 -15.58 7.19 20.49
N GLN A 217 -15.73 7.93 21.59
CA GLN A 217 -16.33 9.25 21.55
C GLN A 217 -15.28 10.23 21.00
N ILE A 218 -15.68 11.03 20.02
CA ILE A 218 -14.87 12.16 19.57
C ILE A 218 -14.93 13.19 20.72
N SER A 219 -13.85 13.23 21.49
CA SER A 219 -13.67 14.24 22.55
C SER A 219 -13.22 15.57 21.95
#